data_bd26055fd9d0e49b7a7f582a8022e353
#
_entry.id   bd26055fd9d0e49b7a7f582a8022e353
#
_cell.length_a   1.000
_cell.length_b   1.000
_cell.length_c   1.000
_cell.angle_alpha   90.00
_cell.angle_beta   90.00
_cell.angle_gamma   90.00
#
_symmetry.space_group_name_H-M   'P 1'
#
loop_
_entity.id
_entity.type
_entity.pdbx_description
1 polymer ?
#
loop_
_entity_poly.entity_id
_entity_poly.type
_entity_poly.pdbx_seq_one_letter_code
_entity_poly.pdbx_strand_id
1 'polypeptide(L)' 'MRVKPQIGDVVKSTVPTETIAGYVVATEGIYLWVRYFDTAAQGESWDVYTLRTNVKVVSHGRN' A
#
# COMPACT_ATOMS: atom_id res chain seq x y z
N MET A 1 -11.72 -13.68 -8.61
CA MET A 1 -10.58 -14.17 -7.84
C MET A 1 -9.96 -13.03 -7.05
N ARG A 2 -9.61 -13.30 -5.82
CA ARG A 2 -9.04 -12.30 -4.95
C ARG A 2 -7.52 -12.33 -5.04
N VAL A 3 -6.92 -11.16 -5.20
CA VAL A 3 -5.47 -11.04 -5.30
C VAL A 3 -4.93 -10.53 -3.98
N LYS A 4 -4.03 -11.30 -3.38
CA LYS A 4 -3.37 -10.84 -2.15
C LYS A 4 -2.29 -9.84 -2.51
N PRO A 5 -2.21 -8.74 -1.75
CA PRO A 5 -1.08 -7.81 -1.93
C PRO A 5 0.24 -8.52 -1.63
N GLN A 6 1.23 -8.25 -2.46
CA GLN A 6 2.57 -8.81 -2.31
C GLN A 6 3.58 -7.68 -2.28
N ILE A 7 4.77 -7.98 -1.79
CA ILE A 7 5.84 -7.00 -1.71
C ILE A 7 6.08 -6.42 -3.10
N GLY A 8 6.10 -5.10 -3.19
CA GLY A 8 6.28 -4.39 -4.44
C GLY A 8 5.00 -3.94 -5.12
N ASP A 9 3.86 -4.48 -4.72
CA ASP A 9 2.57 -4.07 -5.31
C ASP A 9 2.24 -2.65 -4.88
N VAL A 10 1.65 -1.91 -5.80
CA VAL A 10 1.12 -0.57 -5.50
C VAL A 10 -0.30 -0.74 -5.02
N VAL A 11 -0.59 -0.14 -3.88
CA VAL A 11 -1.89 -0.27 -3.23
C VAL A 11 -2.44 1.10 -2.84
N LYS A 12 -3.74 1.16 -2.69
CA LYS A 12 -4.43 2.34 -2.16
C LYS A 12 -5.31 1.89 -1.01
N SER A 13 -5.56 2.80 -0.08
CA SER A 13 -6.50 2.55 0.99
C SER A 13 -7.91 2.38 0.42
N THR A 14 -8.71 1.53 1.05
CA THR A 14 -10.11 1.40 0.70
C THR A 14 -10.96 2.49 1.34
N VAL A 15 -10.37 3.30 2.20
CA VAL A 15 -11.06 4.43 2.84
C VAL A 15 -11.24 5.54 1.80
N PRO A 16 -12.48 5.97 1.53
CA PRO A 16 -12.72 6.90 0.41
C PRO A 16 -12.02 8.24 0.53
N THR A 17 -11.72 8.69 1.74
CA THR A 17 -11.09 9.99 1.94
C THR A 17 -9.58 9.95 1.72
N GLU A 18 -8.99 8.75 1.60
CA GLU A 18 -7.55 8.62 1.44
C GLU A 18 -7.25 8.37 -0.02
N THR A 19 -6.48 9.26 -0.61
CA THR A 19 -6.20 9.20 -2.04
C THR A 19 -4.75 8.87 -2.35
N ILE A 20 -3.90 8.76 -1.32
CA ILE A 20 -2.48 8.54 -1.53
C ILE A 20 -2.23 7.06 -1.76
N ALA A 21 -1.46 6.76 -2.78
CA ALA A 21 -1.04 5.39 -3.05
C ALA A 21 0.29 5.11 -2.39
N GLY A 22 0.52 3.84 -2.09
CA GLY A 22 1.79 3.40 -1.54
C GLY A 22 2.14 2.06 -2.13
N TYR A 23 3.22 1.47 -1.66
CA TYR A 23 3.57 0.12 -2.08
C TYR A 23 3.91 -0.73 -0.86
N VAL A 24 3.69 -2.03 -1.03
CA VAL A 24 3.89 -2.99 0.04
C VAL A 24 5.38 -3.23 0.21
N VAL A 25 5.89 -3.04 1.41
CA VAL A 25 7.31 -3.29 1.71
C VAL A 25 7.52 -4.55 2.52
N ALA A 26 6.48 -5.04 3.21
CA ALA A 26 6.57 -6.29 3.95
C ALA A 26 5.17 -6.85 4.16
N THR A 27 5.08 -8.16 4.32
CA THR A 27 3.83 -8.83 4.64
C THR A 27 4.02 -9.63 5.91
N GLU A 28 2.96 -9.69 6.73
CA GLU A 28 3.04 -10.38 8.01
C GLU A 28 1.65 -10.93 8.33
N GLY A 29 1.38 -12.17 7.88
CA GLY A 29 0.08 -12.77 8.06
C GLY A 29 -0.99 -11.98 7.32
N ILE A 30 -1.98 -11.49 8.05
CA ILE A 30 -3.05 -10.70 7.45
C ILE A 30 -2.73 -9.21 7.45
N TYR A 31 -1.54 -8.84 7.91
CA TYR A 31 -1.11 -7.45 7.99
C TYR A 31 -0.05 -7.17 6.95
N LEU A 32 0.05 -5.90 6.59
CA LEU A 32 1.04 -5.41 5.64
C LEU A 32 1.71 -4.18 6.22
N TRP A 33 2.96 -3.98 5.78
CA TRP A 33 3.61 -2.69 5.90
C TRP A 33 3.56 -2.03 4.53
N VAL A 34 2.97 -0.86 4.46
CA VAL A 34 2.82 -0.10 3.23
C VAL A 34 3.59 1.20 3.39
N ARG A 35 4.43 1.50 2.40
CA ARG A 35 5.19 2.76 2.40
C ARG A 35 4.50 3.74 1.47
N TYR A 36 4.06 4.84 2.05
CA TYR A 36 3.42 5.91 1.31
C TYR A 36 4.41 7.03 1.06
N PHE A 37 4.24 7.73 -0.05
CA PHE A 37 5.02 8.91 -0.37
C PHE A 37 4.10 10.10 -0.46
N ASP A 38 4.55 11.20 0.12
CA ASP A 38 3.86 12.48 -0.04
C ASP A 38 4.75 13.39 -0.88
N THR A 39 4.46 13.46 -2.17
CA THR A 39 5.25 14.27 -3.08
C THR A 39 5.06 15.75 -2.81
N ALA A 40 3.91 16.14 -2.26
CA ALA A 40 3.67 17.54 -1.91
C ALA A 40 4.52 17.94 -0.72
N ALA A 41 4.93 16.99 0.12
CA ALA A 41 5.82 17.24 1.24
C ALA A 41 7.27 16.94 0.88
N GLN A 42 7.63 17.08 -0.39
CA GLN A 42 8.98 16.98 -0.90
C GLN A 42 9.60 15.60 -0.72
N GLY A 43 8.78 14.60 -0.97
CA GLY A 43 9.28 13.25 -1.02
C GLY A 43 9.39 12.56 0.31
N GLU A 44 8.81 13.11 1.34
CA GLU A 44 8.75 12.39 2.62
C GLU A 44 7.95 11.11 2.45
N SER A 45 8.36 10.08 3.19
CA SER A 45 7.67 8.80 3.16
C SER A 45 7.44 8.33 4.58
N TRP A 46 6.43 7.47 4.72
CA TRP A 46 6.15 6.87 6.02
C TRP A 46 5.57 5.48 5.80
N ASP A 47 5.75 4.62 6.80
CA ASP A 47 5.27 3.26 6.74
C ASP A 47 4.05 3.11 7.64
N VAL A 48 3.06 2.40 7.15
CA VAL A 48 1.82 2.14 7.87
C VAL A 48 1.65 0.64 8.00
N TYR A 49 1.36 0.18 9.20
CA TYR A 49 1.04 -1.20 9.48
C TYR A 49 -0.48 -1.34 9.40
N THR A 50 -0.97 -2.09 8.46
CA THR A 50 -2.40 -2.14 8.19
C THR A 50 -2.84 -3.54 7.80
N LEU A 51 -4.13 -3.81 7.94
CA LEU A 51 -4.72 -5.05 7.46
C LEU A 51 -4.73 -5.07 5.95
N ARG A 52 -4.42 -6.24 5.37
CA ARG A 52 -4.42 -6.38 3.92
C ARG A 52 -5.81 -6.11 3.31
N THR A 53 -6.87 -6.26 4.12
CA THR A 53 -8.22 -6.00 3.65
C THR A 53 -8.55 -4.52 3.60
N ASN A 54 -7.69 -3.67 4.17
CA ASN A 54 -7.91 -2.22 4.16
C ASN A 54 -7.24 -1.53 2.98
N VAL A 55 -6.63 -2.30 2.10
CA VAL A 55 -6.01 -1.76 0.88
C VAL A 55 -6.46 -2.58 -0.31
N LYS A 56 -6.37 -1.98 -1.48
CA LYS A 56 -6.59 -2.71 -2.72
C LYS A 56 -5.39 -2.53 -3.62
N VAL A 57 -5.06 -3.58 -4.35
CA VAL A 57 -3.96 -3.56 -5.29
C VAL A 57 -4.41 -2.81 -6.53
N VAL A 58 -3.69 -1.77 -6.90
CA VAL A 58 -3.99 -1.01 -8.11
C VAL A 58 -2.99 -1.30 -9.22
N SER A 59 -1.83 -1.84 -8.87
CA SER A 59 -0.84 -2.20 -9.85
C SER A 59 0.15 -3.16 -9.22
N HIS A 60 0.63 -4.12 -9.99
CA HIS A 60 1.74 -4.94 -9.56
C HIS A 60 3.00 -4.16 -9.90
N GLY A 61 3.69 -3.69 -8.87
CA GLY A 61 4.78 -2.75 -9.03
C GLY A 61 6.00 -3.30 -9.71
N ARG A 62 6.03 -4.58 -10.03
CA ARG A 62 7.12 -5.17 -10.78
C ARG A 62 6.60 -5.80 -12.04
N ASN A 63 7.41 -5.84 -13.00
CA ASN A 63 7.07 -6.42 -14.29
C ASN A 63 7.63 -7.80 -14.43
#